data_801af100335c183ede3e946513a8c3b9
#
_entry.id   801af100335c183ede3e946513a8c3b9
#
_cell.length_a   1.000
_cell.length_b   1.000
_cell.length_c   1.000
_cell.angle_alpha   90.00
_cell.angle_beta   90.00
_cell.angle_gamma   90.00
#
_symmetry.space_group_name_H-M   'P 1'
#
loop_
_entity.id
_entity.type
_entity.pdbx_description
1 polymer ?
#
loop_
_entity_poly.entity_id
_entity_poly.type
_entity_poly.pdbx_seq_one_letter_code
_entity_poly.pdbx_strand_id
1 'polypeptide(L)'
;MERYIVGMGEALWDCLPEGRKIGGAPANFAYHAGQFGFRSLAVSAIGDDQLGREIKEKFDQRGLAYRLETVDFPTGTVQVTLNGNGIPCYEIMENVAWDNIPYSSDLEDVAKNCKAVCFGSLAQRSSVSRDTINRFLDAMPESEDTYKIFDINLRQHFYSKETVVN
;
A
#
# COMPACT_ATOMS: atom_id res chain seq x y z
N MET A 1 -19.34 2.58 -16.64
CA MET A 1 -17.88 2.84 -16.51
C MET A 1 -17.30 1.70 -15.69
N GLU A 2 -16.16 1.16 -16.08
CA GLU A 2 -15.52 0.06 -15.35
C GLU A 2 -15.04 0.55 -13.98
N ARG A 3 -15.42 -0.16 -12.90
CA ARG A 3 -15.05 0.20 -11.53
C ARG A 3 -13.62 -0.21 -11.22
N TYR A 4 -12.99 0.47 -10.28
CA TYR A 4 -11.61 0.23 -9.87
C TYR A 4 -11.44 -1.07 -9.07
N ILE A 5 -10.29 -1.71 -9.27
CA ILE A 5 -9.69 -2.69 -8.34
C ILE A 5 -8.52 -1.98 -7.66
N VAL A 6 -8.60 -1.77 -6.36
CA VAL A 6 -7.67 -0.93 -5.62
C VAL A 6 -6.77 -1.77 -4.72
N GLY A 7 -5.47 -1.50 -4.73
CA GLY A 7 -4.54 -1.95 -3.70
C GLY A 7 -4.14 -0.75 -2.84
N MET A 8 -4.49 -0.74 -1.54
CA MET A 8 -4.31 0.41 -0.66
C MET A 8 -3.44 0.07 0.55
N GLY A 9 -2.35 0.80 0.73
CA GLY A 9 -1.43 0.59 1.84
C GLY A 9 0.01 0.93 1.47
N GLU A 10 0.94 0.08 1.88
CA GLU A 10 2.35 0.32 1.68
C GLU A 10 2.82 0.26 0.22
N ALA A 11 3.61 1.26 -0.19
CA ALA A 11 4.50 1.24 -1.33
C ALA A 11 5.91 1.56 -0.80
N LEU A 12 6.89 0.71 -1.09
CA LEU A 12 8.19 0.76 -0.43
C LEU A 12 9.30 0.15 -1.30
N TRP A 13 10.52 0.32 -0.82
CA TRP A 13 11.70 -0.35 -1.36
C TRP A 13 12.19 -1.44 -0.42
N ASP A 14 12.31 -2.66 -0.92
CA ASP A 14 13.08 -3.73 -0.29
C ASP A 14 14.56 -3.51 -0.62
N CYS A 15 15.35 -3.12 0.39
CA CYS A 15 16.78 -2.84 0.29
C CYS A 15 17.56 -4.13 0.55
N LEU A 16 17.84 -4.87 -0.50
CA LEU A 16 18.58 -6.12 -0.50
C LEU A 16 20.10 -5.85 -0.64
N PRO A 17 20.99 -6.77 -0.22
CA PRO A 17 22.42 -6.62 -0.43
C PRO A 17 22.83 -6.39 -1.90
N GLU A 18 22.12 -7.00 -2.83
CA GLU A 18 22.35 -6.90 -4.28
C GLU A 18 21.67 -5.70 -4.95
N GLY A 19 20.90 -4.91 -4.21
CA GLY A 19 20.18 -3.74 -4.72
C GLY A 19 18.75 -3.64 -4.24
N ARG A 20 18.03 -2.62 -4.73
CA ARG A 20 16.66 -2.33 -4.30
C ARG A 20 15.64 -2.95 -5.24
N LYS A 21 14.55 -3.49 -4.68
CA LYS A 21 13.36 -3.94 -5.42
C LYS A 21 12.13 -3.21 -4.90
N ILE A 22 11.23 -2.86 -5.82
CA ILE A 22 9.95 -2.27 -5.42
C ILE A 22 9.08 -3.33 -4.78
N GLY A 23 8.50 -2.99 -3.63
CA GLY A 23 7.67 -3.83 -2.80
C GLY A 23 6.41 -3.12 -2.32
N GLY A 24 5.67 -3.81 -1.47
CA GLY A 24 4.37 -3.41 -0.96
C GLY A 24 3.27 -4.36 -1.46
N ALA A 25 2.67 -5.14 -0.54
CA ALA A 25 1.66 -6.13 -0.91
C ALA A 25 0.46 -5.50 -1.63
N PRO A 26 -0.12 -4.35 -1.20
CA PRO A 26 -1.21 -3.71 -1.91
C PRO A 26 -0.84 -3.24 -3.32
N ALA A 27 0.35 -2.66 -3.49
CA ALA A 27 0.83 -2.22 -4.80
C ALA A 27 1.02 -3.41 -5.76
N ASN A 28 1.55 -4.53 -5.26
CA ASN A 28 1.68 -5.77 -6.03
C ASN A 28 0.30 -6.34 -6.41
N PHE A 29 -0.68 -6.32 -5.50
CA PHE A 29 -2.05 -6.73 -5.80
C PHE A 29 -2.63 -5.90 -6.96
N ALA A 30 -2.54 -4.56 -6.89
CA ALA A 30 -3.03 -3.69 -7.96
C ALA A 30 -2.32 -3.96 -9.30
N TYR A 31 -1.00 -4.14 -9.28
CA TYR A 31 -0.23 -4.49 -10.47
C TYR A 31 -0.73 -5.78 -11.13
N HIS A 32 -0.87 -6.86 -10.36
CA HIS A 32 -1.34 -8.13 -10.90
C HIS A 32 -2.79 -8.07 -11.37
N ALA A 33 -3.67 -7.37 -10.67
CA ALA A 33 -5.03 -7.14 -11.15
C ALA A 33 -5.05 -6.45 -12.53
N GLY A 34 -4.17 -5.47 -12.74
CA GLY A 34 -3.99 -4.82 -14.05
C GLY A 34 -3.53 -5.77 -15.14
N GLN A 35 -2.65 -6.75 -14.82
CA GLN A 35 -2.20 -7.76 -15.79
C GLN A 35 -3.35 -8.70 -16.24
N PHE A 36 -4.39 -8.85 -15.44
CA PHE A 36 -5.62 -9.56 -15.82
C PHE A 36 -6.64 -8.69 -16.56
N GLY A 37 -6.27 -7.46 -16.93
CA GLY A 37 -7.12 -6.54 -17.69
C GLY A 37 -8.10 -5.73 -16.85
N PHE A 38 -8.02 -5.77 -15.52
CA PHE A 38 -8.85 -4.93 -14.66
C PHE A 38 -8.34 -3.49 -14.61
N ARG A 39 -9.24 -2.54 -14.45
CA ARG A 39 -8.91 -1.14 -14.15
C ARG A 39 -8.37 -1.04 -12.73
N SER A 40 -7.07 -1.26 -12.57
CA SER A 40 -6.42 -1.31 -11.26
C SER A 40 -5.79 0.02 -10.85
N LEU A 41 -5.65 0.24 -9.54
CA LEU A 41 -5.08 1.45 -8.96
C LEU A 41 -4.35 1.14 -7.66
N ALA A 42 -3.09 1.56 -7.56
CA ALA A 42 -2.36 1.55 -6.29
C ALA A 42 -2.59 2.86 -5.53
N VAL A 43 -2.93 2.78 -4.24
CA VAL A 43 -3.12 3.93 -3.36
C VAL A 43 -2.12 3.85 -2.20
N SER A 44 -1.28 4.87 -2.07
CA SER A 44 -0.25 4.96 -1.03
C SER A 44 0.21 6.40 -0.82
N ALA A 45 1.28 6.59 -0.05
CA ALA A 45 2.01 7.84 0.04
C ALA A 45 3.52 7.60 -0.10
N ILE A 46 4.22 8.62 -0.57
CA ILE A 46 5.68 8.68 -0.75
C ILE A 46 6.24 9.96 -0.15
N GLY A 47 7.53 9.98 0.15
CA GLY A 47 8.25 11.19 0.54
C GLY A 47 8.58 12.08 -0.66
N ASP A 48 8.87 13.35 -0.40
CA ASP A 48 9.51 14.25 -1.39
C ASP A 48 11.01 13.96 -1.44
N ASP A 49 11.35 12.75 -1.81
CA ASP A 49 12.72 12.26 -1.88
C ASP A 49 12.98 11.50 -3.20
N GLN A 50 14.23 11.10 -3.42
CA GLN A 50 14.60 10.38 -4.62
C GLN A 50 13.89 9.01 -4.69
N LEU A 51 13.73 8.31 -3.55
CA LEU A 51 13.10 7.00 -3.50
C LEU A 51 11.63 7.07 -3.90
N GLY A 52 10.92 8.13 -3.50
CA GLY A 52 9.54 8.38 -3.89
C GLY A 52 9.39 8.65 -5.39
N ARG A 53 10.29 9.46 -5.96
CA ARG A 53 10.33 9.71 -7.41
C ARG A 53 10.58 8.42 -8.19
N GLU A 54 11.53 7.62 -7.74
CA GLU A 54 11.83 6.31 -8.36
C GLU A 54 10.66 5.32 -8.25
N ILE A 55 9.83 5.35 -7.19
CA ILE A 55 8.60 4.54 -7.11
C ILE A 55 7.63 4.95 -8.23
N LYS A 56 7.37 6.24 -8.43
CA LYS A 56 6.51 6.73 -9.51
C LYS A 56 7.01 6.27 -10.86
N GLU A 57 8.30 6.45 -11.15
CA GLU A 57 8.93 5.99 -12.39
C GLU A 57 8.76 4.49 -12.61
N LYS A 58 8.91 3.68 -11.56
CA LYS A 58 8.72 2.23 -11.64
C LYS A 58 7.26 1.83 -11.91
N PHE A 59 6.30 2.53 -11.30
CA PHE A 59 4.90 2.30 -11.56
C PHE A 59 4.53 2.69 -13.00
N ASP A 60 5.03 3.84 -13.47
CA ASP A 60 4.86 4.28 -14.86
C ASP A 60 5.44 3.26 -15.86
N GLN A 61 6.67 2.79 -15.64
CA GLN A 61 7.31 1.76 -16.46
C GLN A 61 6.54 0.45 -16.52
N ARG A 62 5.77 0.12 -15.46
CA ARG A 62 4.94 -1.08 -15.39
C ARG A 62 3.51 -0.87 -15.86
N GLY A 63 3.14 0.35 -16.26
CA GLY A 63 1.77 0.71 -16.61
C GLY A 63 0.78 0.59 -15.46
N LEU A 64 1.25 0.68 -14.20
CA LEU A 64 0.40 0.65 -13.01
C LEU A 64 -0.11 2.06 -12.72
N ALA A 65 -1.43 2.25 -12.80
CA ALA A 65 -2.05 3.49 -12.34
C ALA A 65 -1.96 3.63 -10.82
N TYR A 66 -1.78 4.86 -10.35
CA TYR A 66 -1.61 5.12 -8.92
C TYR A 66 -2.22 6.43 -8.46
N ARG A 67 -2.47 6.50 -7.15
CA ARG A 67 -2.64 7.72 -6.35
C ARG A 67 -1.59 7.65 -5.24
N LEU A 68 -0.45 8.31 -5.47
CA LEU A 68 0.66 8.42 -4.53
C LEU A 68 0.76 9.87 -4.07
N GLU A 69 0.24 10.11 -2.87
CA GLU A 69 0.37 11.44 -2.25
C GLU A 69 1.81 11.65 -1.77
N THR A 70 2.31 12.86 -1.97
CA THR A 70 3.62 13.26 -1.44
C THR A 70 3.43 13.88 -0.07
N VAL A 71 4.09 13.33 0.94
CA VAL A 71 3.96 13.76 2.35
C VAL A 71 5.33 14.09 2.95
N ASP A 72 5.32 14.84 4.06
CA ASP A 72 6.55 15.25 4.78
C ASP A 72 7.08 14.12 5.69
N PHE A 73 7.25 12.95 5.10
CA PHE A 73 7.84 11.75 5.71
C PHE A 73 8.67 11.03 4.67
N PRO A 74 9.76 10.33 5.08
CA PRO A 74 10.60 9.61 4.12
C PRO A 74 9.83 8.49 3.43
N THR A 75 10.18 8.21 2.19
CA THR A 75 9.64 7.05 1.46
C THR A 75 9.98 5.76 2.18
N GLY A 76 9.00 4.85 2.30
CA GLY A 76 9.13 3.61 3.04
C GLY A 76 10.20 2.68 2.49
N THR A 77 10.96 2.08 3.39
CA THR A 77 11.98 1.07 3.08
C THR A 77 11.89 -0.11 4.04
N VAL A 78 12.29 -1.28 3.55
CA VAL A 78 12.59 -2.47 4.34
C VAL A 78 14.05 -2.80 4.16
N GLN A 79 14.81 -2.82 5.25
CA GLN A 79 16.20 -3.24 5.23
C GLN A 79 16.26 -4.77 5.31
N VAL A 80 16.97 -5.38 4.38
CA VAL A 80 17.16 -6.83 4.35
C VAL A 80 18.64 -7.12 4.59
N THR A 81 18.94 -7.70 5.75
CA THR A 81 20.29 -8.12 6.14
C THR A 81 20.34 -9.63 6.27
N LEU A 82 21.53 -10.21 6.18
CA LEU A 82 21.74 -11.63 6.46
C LEU A 82 22.30 -11.78 7.87
N ASN A 83 21.71 -12.66 8.68
CA ASN A 83 22.30 -13.01 9.97
C ASN A 83 23.55 -13.87 9.78
N GLY A 84 24.24 -14.22 10.88
CA GLY A 84 25.47 -15.01 10.85
C GLY A 84 25.33 -16.43 10.23
N ASN A 85 24.10 -16.90 10.02
CA ASN A 85 23.77 -18.18 9.37
C ASN A 85 23.27 -18.00 7.92
N GLY A 86 23.35 -16.80 7.35
CA GLY A 86 22.86 -16.49 6.00
C GLY A 86 21.34 -16.38 5.88
N ILE A 87 20.60 -16.30 6.99
CA ILE A 87 19.14 -16.18 6.99
C ILE A 87 18.76 -14.70 6.87
N PRO A 88 17.86 -14.33 5.94
CA PRO A 88 17.40 -12.95 5.82
C PRO A 88 16.68 -12.47 7.07
N CYS A 89 17.08 -11.28 7.55
CA CYS A 89 16.40 -10.50 8.57
C CYS A 89 15.82 -9.27 7.93
N TYR A 90 14.54 -9.01 8.18
CA TYR A 90 13.80 -7.88 7.63
C TYR A 90 13.55 -6.85 8.72
N GLU A 91 13.87 -5.59 8.44
CA GLU A 91 13.54 -4.46 9.30
C GLU A 91 12.70 -3.46 8.51
N ILE A 92 11.41 -3.39 8.86
CA ILE A 92 10.46 -2.47 8.24
C ILE A 92 10.57 -1.14 8.97
N MET A 93 11.00 -0.09 8.26
CA MET A 93 11.15 1.24 8.85
C MET A 93 9.81 1.83 9.29
N GLU A 94 9.85 2.53 10.42
CA GLU A 94 8.68 3.23 10.99
C GLU A 94 8.71 4.72 10.66
N ASN A 95 7.57 5.40 10.86
CA ASN A 95 7.40 6.83 10.60
C ASN A 95 7.75 7.22 9.15
N VAL A 96 7.26 6.45 8.22
CA VAL A 96 7.47 6.63 6.79
C VAL A 96 6.20 7.12 6.08
N ALA A 97 6.33 7.47 4.81
CA ALA A 97 5.26 8.09 4.05
C ALA A 97 3.95 7.27 4.04
N TRP A 98 4.00 5.96 3.81
CA TRP A 98 2.80 5.13 3.78
C TRP A 98 2.14 4.91 5.17
N ASP A 99 2.77 5.32 6.27
CA ASP A 99 2.11 5.46 7.57
C ASP A 99 1.20 6.70 7.62
N ASN A 100 1.31 7.60 6.64
CA ASN A 100 0.67 8.91 6.61
C ASN A 100 -0.11 9.15 5.30
N ILE A 101 -0.83 8.16 4.81
CA ILE A 101 -1.69 8.28 3.62
C ILE A 101 -2.84 9.23 3.95
N PRO A 102 -2.92 10.42 3.30
CA PRO A 102 -3.99 11.37 3.58
C PRO A 102 -5.29 10.97 2.89
N TYR A 103 -6.42 11.32 3.50
CA TYR A 103 -7.71 11.21 2.85
C TYR A 103 -8.03 12.47 2.05
N SER A 104 -8.44 12.34 0.81
CA SER A 104 -8.80 13.44 -0.08
C SER A 104 -10.16 13.19 -0.76
N SER A 105 -10.74 14.24 -1.33
CA SER A 105 -11.97 14.15 -2.15
C SER A 105 -11.76 13.24 -3.36
N ASP A 106 -10.59 13.28 -3.98
CA ASP A 106 -10.25 12.40 -5.12
C ASP A 106 -10.21 10.94 -4.71
N LEU A 107 -9.72 10.65 -3.50
CA LEU A 107 -9.70 9.30 -2.96
C LEU A 107 -11.12 8.81 -2.62
N GLU A 108 -11.98 9.70 -2.13
CA GLU A 108 -13.39 9.41 -1.90
C GLU A 108 -14.13 9.06 -3.20
N ASP A 109 -13.84 9.78 -4.29
CA ASP A 109 -14.42 9.48 -5.59
C ASP A 109 -13.94 8.14 -6.15
N VAL A 110 -12.68 7.77 -5.91
CA VAL A 110 -12.16 6.43 -6.21
C VAL A 110 -12.92 5.38 -5.41
N ALA A 111 -13.13 5.58 -4.10
CA ALA A 111 -13.86 4.65 -3.23
C ALA A 111 -15.29 4.41 -3.72
N LYS A 112 -16.04 5.47 -4.05
CA LYS A 112 -17.41 5.40 -4.60
C LYS A 112 -17.49 4.61 -5.93
N ASN A 113 -16.39 4.54 -6.67
CA ASN A 113 -16.28 3.81 -7.94
C ASN A 113 -15.42 2.53 -7.80
N CYS A 114 -15.22 2.03 -6.59
CA CYS A 114 -14.43 0.83 -6.32
C CYS A 114 -15.29 -0.43 -6.36
N LYS A 115 -14.80 -1.47 -7.04
CA LYS A 115 -15.38 -2.82 -7.05
C LYS A 115 -14.72 -3.72 -6.02
N ALA A 116 -13.41 -3.65 -5.91
CA ALA A 116 -12.66 -4.40 -4.92
C ALA A 116 -11.49 -3.59 -4.40
N VAL A 117 -11.24 -3.67 -3.10
CA VAL A 117 -10.06 -3.12 -2.47
C VAL A 117 -9.32 -4.20 -1.69
N CYS A 118 -8.01 -4.29 -1.89
CA CYS A 118 -7.12 -5.07 -1.05
C CYS A 118 -6.32 -4.12 -0.16
N PHE A 119 -6.37 -4.34 1.15
CA PHE A 119 -5.65 -3.57 2.17
C PHE A 119 -5.12 -4.51 3.26
N GLY A 120 -4.08 -4.11 3.97
CA GLY A 120 -3.43 -4.98 4.94
C GLY A 120 -3.42 -4.46 6.36
N SER A 121 -3.01 -5.33 7.29
CA SER A 121 -2.78 -4.96 8.69
C SER A 121 -1.59 -4.01 8.85
N LEU A 122 -0.57 -4.11 7.98
CA LEU A 122 0.69 -3.38 8.14
C LEU A 122 0.49 -1.86 8.05
N ALA A 123 -0.22 -1.34 7.05
CA ALA A 123 -0.50 0.10 6.92
C ALA A 123 -1.44 0.63 8.02
N GLN A 124 -2.12 -0.25 8.75
CA GLN A 124 -3.00 0.12 9.86
C GLN A 124 -2.24 0.29 11.19
N ARG A 125 -0.94 0.06 11.22
CA ARG A 125 -0.10 0.34 12.41
C ARG A 125 -0.10 1.82 12.80
N SER A 126 -0.23 2.71 11.81
CA SER A 126 -0.40 4.15 12.02
C SER A 126 -1.89 4.52 12.03
N SER A 127 -2.26 5.40 12.98
CA SER A 127 -3.64 5.90 13.08
C SER A 127 -4.07 6.71 11.86
N VAL A 128 -3.14 7.44 11.22
CA VAL A 128 -3.44 8.28 10.04
C VAL A 128 -3.87 7.42 8.86
N SER A 129 -3.03 6.45 8.46
CA SER A 129 -3.36 5.56 7.35
C SER A 129 -4.53 4.63 7.66
N ARG A 130 -4.68 4.20 8.92
CA ARG A 130 -5.85 3.42 9.36
C ARG A 130 -7.15 4.21 9.21
N ASP A 131 -7.18 5.47 9.63
CA ASP A 131 -8.36 6.34 9.46
C ASP A 131 -8.70 6.50 7.97
N THR A 132 -7.70 6.75 7.14
CA THR A 132 -7.88 6.86 5.68
C THR A 132 -8.41 5.58 5.05
N ILE A 133 -7.89 4.41 5.45
CA ILE A 133 -8.39 3.10 5.00
C ILE A 133 -9.85 2.92 5.42
N ASN A 134 -10.20 3.17 6.67
CA ASN A 134 -11.57 3.03 7.18
C ASN A 134 -12.54 3.94 6.42
N ARG A 135 -12.20 5.21 6.24
CA ARG A 135 -13.02 6.16 5.47
C ARG A 135 -13.18 5.74 4.01
N PHE A 136 -12.15 5.16 3.41
CA PHE A 136 -12.25 4.58 2.07
C PHE A 136 -13.24 3.42 2.03
N LEU A 137 -13.14 2.49 2.99
CA LEU A 137 -14.04 1.34 3.10
C LEU A 137 -15.49 1.77 3.33
N ASP A 138 -15.72 2.81 4.14
CA ASP A 138 -17.04 3.37 4.42
C ASP A 138 -17.66 4.06 3.20
N ALA A 139 -16.84 4.67 2.34
CA ALA A 139 -17.29 5.33 1.13
C ALA A 139 -17.54 4.37 -0.05
N MET A 140 -17.13 3.11 0.06
CA MET A 140 -17.39 2.10 -0.98
C MET A 140 -18.87 1.74 -1.07
N PRO A 141 -19.38 1.41 -2.28
CA PRO A 141 -20.74 0.94 -2.43
C PRO A 141 -21.00 -0.35 -1.65
N GLU A 142 -22.14 -0.42 -0.96
CA GLU A 142 -22.63 -1.67 -0.37
C GLU A 142 -23.42 -2.45 -1.44
N SER A 143 -22.78 -3.46 -2.03
CA SER A 143 -23.42 -4.33 -3.03
C SER A 143 -22.78 -5.72 -3.03
N GLU A 144 -23.52 -6.73 -3.49
CA GLU A 144 -23.07 -8.12 -3.54
C GLU A 144 -21.83 -8.34 -4.44
N ASP A 145 -21.54 -7.41 -5.35
CA ASP A 145 -20.39 -7.46 -6.25
C ASP A 145 -19.29 -6.47 -5.86
N THR A 146 -19.28 -6.01 -4.61
CA THR A 146 -18.22 -5.19 -4.02
C THR A 146 -17.44 -5.99 -2.97
N TYR A 147 -16.10 -5.97 -3.05
CA TYR A 147 -15.25 -6.82 -2.23
C TYR A 147 -14.25 -5.98 -1.42
N LYS A 148 -14.24 -6.17 -0.11
CA LYS A 148 -13.25 -5.65 0.83
C LYS A 148 -12.35 -6.80 1.24
N ILE A 149 -11.11 -6.85 0.73
CA ILE A 149 -10.16 -7.95 0.88
C ILE A 149 -9.11 -7.53 1.90
N PHE A 150 -9.11 -8.18 3.06
CA PHE A 150 -8.16 -7.90 4.13
C PHE A 150 -7.00 -8.89 4.11
N ASP A 151 -5.80 -8.40 3.86
CA ASP A 151 -4.56 -9.16 3.98
C ASP A 151 -4.02 -9.09 5.42
N ILE A 152 -4.16 -10.19 6.15
CA ILE A 152 -3.63 -10.34 7.52
C ILE A 152 -2.11 -10.53 7.44
N ASN A 153 -1.40 -9.56 6.95
CA ASN A 153 0.04 -9.58 6.79
C ASN A 153 0.74 -9.30 8.13
N LEU A 154 0.84 -10.32 8.98
CA LEU A 154 1.44 -10.20 10.30
C LEU A 154 2.96 -10.05 10.18
N ARG A 155 3.46 -8.82 10.38
CA ARG A 155 4.88 -8.48 10.30
C ARG A 155 5.39 -7.96 11.63
N GLN A 156 6.49 -8.54 12.10
CA GLN A 156 7.19 -8.13 13.32
C GLN A 156 6.21 -7.91 14.49
N HIS A 157 6.19 -6.71 15.07
CA HIS A 157 5.29 -6.29 16.16
C HIS A 157 4.21 -5.29 15.71
N PHE A 158 4.03 -5.11 14.39
CA PHE A 158 3.15 -4.09 13.81
C PHE A 158 1.69 -4.50 13.70
N TYR A 159 1.23 -5.41 14.53
CA TYR A 159 -0.16 -5.83 14.58
C TYR A 159 -0.63 -6.04 16.02
N SER A 160 -1.91 -5.85 16.24
CA SER A 160 -2.59 -6.19 17.48
C SER A 160 -3.80 -7.06 17.20
N LYS A 161 -4.38 -7.66 18.24
CA LYS A 161 -5.64 -8.38 18.10
C LYS A 161 -6.75 -7.46 17.56
N GLU A 162 -6.78 -6.21 18.02
CA GLU A 162 -7.74 -5.20 17.56
C GLU A 162 -7.62 -4.92 16.07
N THR A 163 -6.39 -4.75 15.56
CA THR A 163 -6.15 -4.50 14.13
C THR A 163 -6.59 -5.67 13.24
N VAL A 164 -6.57 -6.89 13.77
CA VAL A 164 -6.86 -8.12 13.00
C VAL A 164 -8.33 -8.51 13.07
N VAL A 165 -9.03 -8.15 14.14
CA VAL A 165 -10.40 -8.67 14.43
C VAL A 165 -11.47 -7.60 14.23
N ASN A 166 -11.15 -6.32 14.32
CA ASN A 166 -12.06 -5.19 14.11
C ASN A 166 -11.92 -4.62 12.70
#